data_336faa55d25eec46e1463e6d6e5a9ab9
#
_entry.id   336faa55d25eec46e1463e6d6e5a9ab9
#
_cell.length_a   1.000
_cell.length_b   1.000
_cell.length_c   1.000
_cell.angle_alpha   90.00
_cell.angle_beta   90.00
_cell.angle_gamma   90.00
#
_symmetry.space_group_name_H-M   'P 1'
#
loop_
_entity.id
_entity.type
_entity.pdbx_description
1 polymer ?
#
loop_
_entity_poly.entity_id
_entity_poly.type
_entity_poly.pdbx_seq_one_letter_code
_entity_poly.pdbx_strand_id
1 'polypeptide(L)'
;RELNLMNLSLAIKIKDEDDNDLIIDVPVVLYKIQDGSDTEIGTESVLEGTESVANLPMVSFDMEEDVMGRWRIQVDNADIPDDLKVDQSDPAALDSKKIEDIYMILRYMV
;
A
#
# COMPACT_ATOMS: atom_id res chain seq x y z
N ARG A 1 13.00 16.70 -19.56
CA ARG A 1 13.77 16.06 -18.50
C ARG A 1 12.91 15.04 -17.77
N GLU A 2 13.36 13.80 -17.72
CA GLU A 2 12.62 12.73 -17.08
C GLU A 2 12.95 12.68 -15.58
N LEU A 3 11.92 12.46 -14.77
CA LEU A 3 12.07 12.14 -13.36
C LEU A 3 11.89 10.64 -13.20
N ASN A 4 12.87 10.01 -12.59
CA ASN A 4 12.78 8.59 -12.23
C ASN A 4 12.38 8.46 -10.77
N LEU A 5 11.33 7.68 -10.54
CA LEU A 5 10.93 7.28 -9.21
C LEU A 5 11.81 6.13 -8.76
N MET A 6 12.56 6.33 -7.68
CA MET A 6 13.53 5.36 -7.17
C MET A 6 12.98 4.55 -6.01
N ASN A 7 12.08 5.13 -5.24
CA ASN A 7 11.46 4.47 -4.10
C ASN A 7 10.08 5.05 -3.84
N LEU A 8 9.13 4.17 -3.57
CA LEU A 8 7.82 4.52 -3.06
C LEU A 8 7.63 3.79 -1.74
N SER A 9 7.43 4.55 -0.67
CA SER A 9 7.15 4.00 0.65
C SER A 9 5.75 4.40 1.08
N LEU A 10 5.04 3.49 1.74
CA LEU A 10 3.70 3.80 2.23
C LEU A 10 3.43 3.18 3.58
N ALA A 11 2.56 3.84 4.35
CA ALA A 11 1.99 3.32 5.56
C ALA A 11 0.48 3.50 5.50
N ILE A 12 -0.25 2.55 6.05
CA ILE A 12 -1.71 2.56 6.07
C ILE A 12 -2.16 2.74 7.51
N LYS A 13 -2.94 3.80 7.77
CA LYS A 13 -3.51 4.05 9.08
C LYS A 13 -4.88 3.40 9.18
N ILE A 14 -4.97 2.37 10.02
CA ILE A 14 -6.17 1.57 10.22
C ILE A 14 -6.64 1.77 11.65
N LYS A 15 -7.94 1.91 11.83
CA LYS A 15 -8.56 2.07 13.14
C LYS A 15 -9.42 0.85 13.47
N ASP A 16 -9.40 0.46 14.75
CA ASP A 16 -10.34 -0.51 15.27
C ASP A 16 -11.67 0.15 15.65
N GLU A 17 -12.59 -0.64 16.21
CA GLU A 17 -13.92 -0.14 16.61
C GLU A 17 -13.86 0.91 17.73
N ASP A 18 -12.81 0.89 18.53
CA ASP A 18 -12.60 1.83 19.65
C ASP A 18 -11.76 3.04 19.24
N ASP A 19 -11.54 3.25 17.94
CA ASP A 19 -10.76 4.36 17.38
C ASP A 19 -9.27 4.32 17.75
N ASN A 20 -8.74 3.14 18.05
CA ASN A 20 -7.32 2.93 18.30
C ASN A 20 -6.61 2.51 17.01
N ASP A 21 -5.32 2.87 16.89
CA ASP A 21 -4.52 2.41 15.76
C ASP A 21 -4.39 0.89 15.79
N LEU A 22 -4.75 0.27 14.67
CA LEU A 22 -4.65 -1.17 14.49
C LEU A 22 -3.46 -1.47 13.57
N ILE A 23 -2.47 -2.18 14.09
CA ILE A 23 -1.30 -2.58 13.31
C ILE A 23 -1.47 -4.05 12.94
N ILE A 24 -1.73 -4.30 11.67
CA ILE A 24 -1.95 -5.63 11.13
C ILE A 24 -1.09 -5.83 9.88
N ASP A 25 -0.88 -7.10 9.57
CA ASP A 25 -0.14 -7.47 8.38
C ASP A 25 -1.02 -7.31 7.14
N VAL A 26 -0.68 -6.34 6.29
CA VAL A 26 -1.39 -6.09 5.04
C VAL A 26 -0.41 -6.28 3.90
N PRO A 27 -0.57 -7.33 3.08
CA PRO A 27 0.25 -7.47 1.88
C PRO A 27 -0.24 -6.48 0.82
N VAL A 28 0.68 -5.69 0.32
CA VAL A 28 0.41 -4.62 -0.63
C VAL A 28 1.18 -4.89 -1.92
N VAL A 29 0.47 -4.83 -3.04
CA VAL A 29 1.07 -4.98 -4.37
C VAL A 29 1.05 -3.63 -5.06
N LEU A 30 2.19 -3.23 -5.61
CA LEU A 30 2.32 -2.01 -6.39
C LEU A 30 2.39 -2.35 -7.87
N TYR A 31 1.54 -1.69 -8.66
CA TYR A 31 1.52 -1.81 -10.11
C TYR A 31 1.80 -0.47 -10.77
N LYS A 32 2.50 -0.51 -11.89
CA LYS A 32 2.55 0.59 -12.84
C LYS A 32 1.69 0.25 -14.03
N ILE A 33 0.82 1.17 -14.42
CA ILE A 33 -0.09 1.01 -15.56
C ILE A 33 0.42 1.88 -16.69
N GLN A 34 0.77 1.25 -17.80
CA GLN A 34 1.30 1.93 -18.96
C GLN A 34 0.77 1.26 -20.23
N ASP A 35 0.25 2.07 -21.16
CA ASP A 35 -0.27 1.60 -22.44
C ASP A 35 -1.30 0.47 -22.32
N GLY A 36 -2.12 0.53 -21.26
CA GLY A 36 -3.15 -0.47 -20.99
C GLY A 36 -2.66 -1.76 -20.36
N SER A 37 -1.37 -1.82 -20.03
CA SER A 37 -0.76 -2.98 -19.37
C SER A 37 -0.41 -2.67 -17.93
N ASP A 38 -0.72 -3.61 -17.03
CA ASP A 38 -0.33 -3.54 -15.63
C ASP A 38 0.99 -4.29 -15.44
N THR A 39 1.99 -3.60 -14.92
CA THR A 39 3.27 -4.20 -14.56
C THR A 39 3.43 -4.21 -13.06
N GLU A 40 3.57 -5.39 -12.47
CA GLU A 40 3.82 -5.52 -11.04
C GLU A 40 5.24 -5.04 -10.72
N ILE A 41 5.35 -4.08 -9.81
CA ILE A 41 6.64 -3.60 -9.31
C ILE A 41 7.11 -4.48 -8.15
N GLY A 42 6.20 -4.86 -7.27
CA GLY A 42 6.53 -5.72 -6.15
C GLY A 42 5.36 -5.95 -5.21
N THR A 43 5.57 -6.89 -4.29
CA THR A 43 4.64 -7.18 -3.19
C THR A 43 5.40 -7.08 -1.89
N GLU A 44 4.89 -6.28 -0.96
CA GLU A 44 5.49 -6.07 0.36
C GLU A 44 4.44 -6.16 1.45
N SER A 45 4.88 -6.57 2.65
CA SER A 45 4.02 -6.66 3.83
C SER A 45 4.26 -5.47 4.76
N VAL A 46 3.20 -4.85 5.22
CA VAL A 46 3.27 -3.66 6.08
C VAL A 46 4.06 -3.93 7.36
N LEU A 47 3.92 -5.11 7.97
CA LEU A 47 4.62 -5.43 9.22
C LEU A 47 6.10 -5.73 9.04
N GLU A 48 6.57 -5.97 7.83
CA GLU A 48 7.98 -6.24 7.56
C GLU A 48 8.79 -4.97 7.33
N GLY A 49 8.15 -3.82 7.33
CA GLY A 49 8.83 -2.53 7.18
C GLY A 49 9.76 -2.24 8.35
N THR A 50 10.99 -1.81 8.04
CA THR A 50 12.00 -1.43 9.05
C THR A 50 11.92 0.04 9.42
N GLU A 51 11.21 0.85 8.63
CA GLU A 51 11.01 2.27 8.86
C GLU A 51 9.58 2.53 9.30
N SER A 52 9.34 3.72 9.83
CA SER A 52 7.99 4.11 10.26
C SER A 52 7.72 5.56 9.90
N VAL A 53 6.43 5.87 9.71
CA VAL A 53 5.92 7.22 9.57
C VAL A 53 4.66 7.34 10.43
N ALA A 54 4.53 8.42 11.19
CA ALA A 54 3.40 8.64 12.10
C ALA A 54 3.17 7.46 13.07
N ASN A 55 4.27 6.81 13.53
CA ASN A 55 4.27 5.62 14.38
C ASN A 55 3.66 4.37 13.74
N LEU A 56 3.53 4.36 12.41
CA LEU A 56 3.04 3.22 11.65
C LEU A 56 4.19 2.57 10.86
N PRO A 57 4.24 1.23 10.78
CA PRO A 57 5.24 0.58 9.95
C PRO A 57 5.05 0.96 8.48
N MET A 58 6.15 1.10 7.77
CA MET A 58 6.17 1.58 6.39
C MET A 58 6.76 0.50 5.49
N VAL A 59 6.06 0.18 4.40
CA VAL A 59 6.60 -0.68 3.35
C VAL A 59 7.31 0.18 2.31
N SER A 60 8.35 -0.38 1.69
CA SER A 60 9.13 0.30 0.66
C SER A 60 9.22 -0.57 -0.58
N PHE A 61 9.02 0.08 -1.73
CA PHE A 61 9.25 -0.53 -3.04
C PHE A 61 10.40 0.21 -3.72
N ASP A 62 11.50 -0.50 -3.94
CA ASP A 62 12.63 0.03 -4.70
C ASP A 62 12.40 -0.23 -6.18
N MET A 63 12.73 0.77 -6.99
CA MET A 63 12.52 0.71 -8.42
C MET A 63 13.40 1.73 -9.13
N GLU A 64 13.38 1.69 -10.45
CA GLU A 64 13.89 2.76 -11.30
C GLU A 64 12.92 2.91 -12.46
N GLU A 65 11.88 3.71 -12.27
CA GLU A 65 10.79 3.84 -13.20
C GLU A 65 10.51 5.31 -13.52
N ASP A 66 10.15 5.58 -14.77
CA ASP A 66 9.63 6.89 -15.13
C ASP A 66 8.40 7.17 -14.25
N VAL A 67 8.39 8.34 -13.61
CA VAL A 67 7.28 8.73 -12.74
C VAL A 67 5.98 8.96 -13.52
N MET A 68 6.06 9.18 -14.82
CA MET A 68 4.88 9.37 -15.67
C MET A 68 4.05 8.10 -15.77
N GLY A 69 2.75 8.27 -15.90
CA GLY A 69 1.81 7.15 -15.99
C GLY A 69 0.92 7.04 -14.77
N ARG A 70 0.27 5.90 -14.64
CA ARG A 70 -0.62 5.60 -13.53
C ARG A 70 0.01 4.56 -12.61
N TRP A 71 -0.31 4.67 -11.35
CA TRP A 71 0.15 3.73 -10.33
C TRP A 71 -1.06 3.19 -9.59
N ARG A 72 -1.00 1.92 -9.22
CA ARG A 72 -2.06 1.30 -8.43
C ARG A 72 -1.46 0.55 -7.24
N ILE A 73 -2.03 0.81 -6.08
CA ILE A 73 -1.74 0.06 -4.86
C ILE A 73 -2.92 -0.86 -4.64
N GLN A 74 -2.64 -2.14 -4.46
CA GLN A 74 -3.69 -3.16 -4.37
C GLN A 74 -3.42 -4.11 -3.22
N VAL A 75 -4.48 -4.49 -2.52
CA VAL A 75 -4.51 -5.65 -1.65
C VAL A 75 -5.38 -6.68 -2.36
N ASP A 76 -4.83 -7.85 -2.68
CA ASP A 76 -5.57 -8.89 -3.38
C ASP A 76 -6.70 -9.40 -2.48
N ASN A 77 -7.85 -9.73 -3.10
CA ASN A 77 -9.05 -10.15 -2.36
C ASN A 77 -8.78 -11.34 -1.44
N ALA A 78 -7.95 -12.28 -1.87
CA ALA A 78 -7.59 -13.45 -1.07
C ALA A 78 -6.72 -13.11 0.14
N ASP A 79 -6.07 -11.94 0.13
CA ASP A 79 -5.11 -11.52 1.14
C ASP A 79 -5.64 -10.42 2.06
N ILE A 80 -6.91 -10.05 1.92
CA ILE A 80 -7.52 -9.06 2.81
C ILE A 80 -7.58 -9.63 4.22
N PRO A 81 -6.93 -8.98 5.21
CA PRO A 81 -7.01 -9.44 6.61
C PRO A 81 -8.45 -9.39 7.13
N ASP A 82 -8.79 -10.32 8.02
CA ASP A 82 -10.14 -10.39 8.60
C ASP A 82 -10.57 -9.09 9.25
N ASP A 83 -9.63 -8.40 9.90
CA ASP A 83 -9.89 -7.11 10.56
C ASP A 83 -10.28 -5.99 9.58
N LEU A 84 -9.98 -6.16 8.30
CA LEU A 84 -10.32 -5.19 7.25
C LEU A 84 -11.51 -5.60 6.40
N LYS A 85 -12.15 -6.72 6.68
CA LYS A 85 -13.33 -7.16 5.93
C LYS A 85 -14.59 -6.50 6.48
N VAL A 86 -15.48 -6.13 5.57
CA VAL A 86 -16.83 -5.66 5.94
C VAL A 86 -17.60 -6.78 6.65
N ASP A 87 -17.54 -7.96 6.08
CA ASP A 87 -18.17 -9.18 6.59
C ASP A 87 -17.18 -10.31 6.42
N GLN A 88 -16.93 -11.06 7.48
CA GLN A 88 -15.98 -12.18 7.45
C GLN A 88 -16.40 -13.31 6.51
N SER A 89 -17.69 -13.39 6.18
CA SER A 89 -18.20 -14.35 5.21
C SER A 89 -17.96 -13.92 3.75
N ASP A 90 -17.60 -12.65 3.52
CA ASP A 90 -17.28 -12.12 2.19
C ASP A 90 -15.82 -11.64 2.14
N PRO A 91 -14.89 -12.52 1.74
CA PRO A 91 -13.47 -12.18 1.72
C PRO A 91 -13.08 -11.12 0.67
N ALA A 92 -13.97 -10.81 -0.28
CA ALA A 92 -13.70 -9.84 -1.32
C ALA A 92 -14.05 -8.41 -0.93
N ALA A 93 -14.67 -8.21 0.23
CA ALA A 93 -15.18 -6.90 0.63
C ALA A 93 -14.26 -6.23 1.66
N LEU A 94 -13.47 -5.25 1.19
CA LEU A 94 -12.65 -4.40 2.04
C LEU A 94 -13.51 -3.32 2.70
N ASP A 95 -13.40 -3.18 4.02
CA ASP A 95 -14.07 -2.12 4.75
C ASP A 95 -13.25 -0.82 4.71
N SER A 96 -13.57 0.03 3.74
CA SER A 96 -12.87 1.31 3.55
C SER A 96 -13.03 2.27 4.73
N LYS A 97 -14.05 2.08 5.58
CA LYS A 97 -14.27 2.93 6.75
C LYS A 97 -13.21 2.72 7.83
N LYS A 98 -12.54 1.57 7.82
CA LYS A 98 -11.47 1.25 8.77
C LYS A 98 -10.13 1.85 8.35
N ILE A 99 -9.99 2.23 7.09
CA ILE A 99 -8.79 2.89 6.59
C ILE A 99 -8.96 4.39 6.78
N GLU A 100 -8.24 4.95 7.74
CA GLU A 100 -8.33 6.38 8.06
C GLU A 100 -7.48 7.21 7.10
N ASP A 101 -6.27 6.72 6.78
CA ASP A 101 -5.36 7.46 5.92
C ASP A 101 -4.31 6.53 5.30
N ILE A 102 -3.69 7.01 4.23
CA ILE A 102 -2.55 6.37 3.59
C ILE A 102 -1.46 7.42 3.45
N TYR A 103 -0.30 7.17 4.04
CA TYR A 103 0.86 8.05 3.93
C TYR A 103 1.79 7.51 2.86
N MET A 104 2.25 8.38 1.96
CA MET A 104 3.15 8.00 0.89
C MET A 104 4.35 8.93 0.85
N ILE A 105 5.53 8.35 0.71
CA ILE A 105 6.78 9.09 0.53
C ILE A 105 7.41 8.62 -0.76
N LEU A 106 7.68 9.57 -1.66
CA LEU A 106 8.26 9.31 -2.96
C LEU A 106 9.67 9.89 -3.02
N ARG A 107 10.62 9.09 -3.48
CA ARG A 107 11.99 9.55 -3.70
C ARG A 107 12.30 9.51 -5.19
N TYR A 108 12.71 10.65 -5.71
CA TYR A 108 13.02 10.83 -7.13
C TYR A 108 14.50 11.01 -7.36
N MET A 109 14.90 10.68 -8.59
CA MET A 109 16.19 11.06 -9.14
C MET A 109 15.97 11.74 -10.48
N VAL A 110 16.71 12.81 -10.70
CA VAL A 110 16.63 13.60 -11.93
C VAL A 110 17.73 13.17 -12.90
#